data_56d0f17ed003f66e228cbb2d19a60c2f
#
_entry.id   56d0f17ed003f66e228cbb2d19a60c2f
#
_cell.length_a   1.000
_cell.length_b   1.000
_cell.length_c   1.000
_cell.angle_alpha   90.00
_cell.angle_beta   90.00
_cell.angle_gamma   90.00
#
_symmetry.space_group_name_H-M   'P 1'
#
loop_
_entity.id
_entity.type
_entity.pdbx_description
1 polymer ?
#
loop_
_entity_poly.entity_id
_entity_poly.type
_entity_poly.pdbx_seq_one_letter_code
_entity_poly.pdbx_strand_id
1 'polypeptide(L)'
;MGRVSPCGSRRHGRPSGRSCCSKGRAAVDAPAERRGRDLEGEGVCVLPMGGAMSVGRFARLLGPSPGLGLRLTGLCDERERRFYARALDGAAVTGAARPQRFFVCAADLEDELIRALGVARVEELVRAEGDLRALQTFLHQPAQQGRTPQQQLRRFLGTKKGRKIRYGRVLVGALEPDRVPAPLDGLFAVL
;
A
#
# COMPACT_ATOMS: atom_id res chain seq x y z
N MET A 1 -9.65 10.74 -18.67
CA MET A 1 -9.29 11.95 -17.92
C MET A 1 -9.89 11.83 -16.53
N GLY A 2 -9.13 11.28 -15.57
CA GLY A 2 -9.57 11.18 -14.18
C GLY A 2 -9.32 12.49 -13.48
N ARG A 3 -10.37 13.12 -13.00
CA ARG A 3 -10.29 14.33 -12.17
C ARG A 3 -9.56 14.00 -10.88
N VAL A 4 -8.45 14.66 -10.63
CA VAL A 4 -7.82 14.72 -9.32
C VAL A 4 -8.64 15.73 -8.53
N SER A 5 -9.45 15.26 -7.57
CA SER A 5 -10.10 16.16 -6.63
C SER A 5 -9.04 16.91 -5.84
N PRO A 6 -9.06 18.23 -5.76
CA PRO A 6 -8.11 18.97 -4.95
C PRO A 6 -8.39 18.66 -3.47
N CYS A 7 -7.38 18.23 -2.75
CA CYS A 7 -7.36 18.24 -1.30
C CYS A 7 -7.65 19.67 -0.85
N GLY A 8 -8.69 19.85 -0.02
CA GLY A 8 -9.36 21.11 0.22
C GLY A 8 -8.44 22.27 0.58
N SER A 9 -8.77 23.42 0.00
CA SER A 9 -8.13 24.71 0.23
C SER A 9 -8.32 25.19 1.67
N ARG A 10 -7.28 25.15 2.48
CA ARG A 10 -7.15 26.03 3.66
C ARG A 10 -5.82 26.75 3.66
N ARG A 11 -5.90 28.07 3.45
CA ARG A 11 -5.01 29.18 3.83
C ARG A 11 -3.51 28.95 3.91
N HIS A 12 -2.82 29.71 3.08
CA HIS A 12 -1.45 30.27 3.14
C HIS A 12 -0.56 29.81 4.31
N GLY A 13 0.01 28.62 4.16
CA GLY A 13 1.24 28.16 4.77
C GLY A 13 1.92 27.31 3.71
N ARG A 14 3.24 27.42 3.52
CA ARG A 14 3.97 26.51 2.62
C ARG A 14 3.60 25.07 2.98
N PRO A 15 3.10 24.26 2.05
CA PRO A 15 2.76 22.90 2.37
C PRO A 15 4.07 22.15 2.65
N SER A 16 4.34 21.90 3.93
CA SER A 16 5.29 20.86 4.35
C SER A 16 4.65 19.48 4.10
N GLY A 17 3.95 19.34 2.98
CA GLY A 17 3.13 18.20 2.66
C GLY A 17 3.98 16.95 2.45
N ARG A 18 3.64 15.90 3.18
CA ARG A 18 4.11 14.54 2.95
C ARG A 18 3.10 13.88 2.02
N SER A 19 3.57 13.20 0.99
CA SER A 19 2.70 12.44 0.10
C SER A 19 3.07 10.96 0.19
N CYS A 20 2.09 10.12 0.44
CA CYS A 20 2.25 8.67 0.43
C CYS A 20 1.65 8.11 -0.87
N CYS A 21 2.50 7.46 -1.66
CA CYS A 21 2.07 6.75 -2.87
C CYS A 21 1.96 5.26 -2.55
N SER A 22 0.76 4.71 -2.42
CA SER A 22 0.58 3.29 -2.13
C SER A 22 -0.32 2.60 -3.14
N LYS A 23 -0.18 1.29 -3.25
CA LYS A 23 -1.03 0.43 -4.08
C LYS A 23 -2.49 0.39 -3.63
N GLY A 24 -2.76 0.70 -2.38
CA GLY A 24 -4.11 0.70 -1.83
C GLY A 24 -4.24 1.71 -0.71
N ARG A 25 -5.09 2.71 -0.90
CA ARG A 25 -5.40 3.71 0.13
C ARG A 25 -5.83 3.03 1.44
N ALA A 26 -6.70 2.02 1.34
CA ALA A 26 -7.19 1.28 2.49
C ALA A 26 -6.09 0.61 3.35
N ALA A 27 -4.97 0.24 2.73
CA ALA A 27 -3.84 -0.39 3.43
C ALA A 27 -3.01 0.63 4.24
N VAL A 28 -3.22 1.90 4.04
CA VAL A 28 -2.56 2.99 4.80
C VAL A 28 -3.54 3.62 5.79
N ASP A 29 -4.77 3.90 5.35
CA ASP A 29 -5.77 4.56 6.20
C ASP A 29 -6.14 3.70 7.42
N ALA A 30 -6.42 2.40 7.25
CA ALA A 30 -6.85 1.54 8.35
C ALA A 30 -5.81 1.39 9.49
N PRO A 31 -4.49 1.18 9.21
CA PRO A 31 -3.49 1.18 10.29
C PRO A 31 -3.29 2.55 10.93
N ALA A 32 -3.45 3.63 10.18
CA ALA A 32 -3.34 4.99 10.73
C ALA A 32 -4.49 5.26 11.71
N GLU A 33 -5.73 4.94 11.33
CA GLU A 33 -6.90 5.04 12.19
C GLU A 33 -6.74 4.24 13.49
N ARG A 34 -6.23 3.01 13.41
CA ARG A 34 -5.97 2.17 14.61
C ARG A 34 -4.89 2.76 15.53
N ARG A 35 -3.94 3.51 14.99
CA ARG A 35 -2.90 4.21 15.77
C ARG A 35 -3.36 5.60 16.23
N GLY A 36 -4.63 5.95 16.02
CA GLY A 36 -5.18 7.26 16.38
C GLY A 36 -4.60 8.41 15.58
N ARG A 37 -4.03 8.13 14.39
CA ARG A 37 -3.41 9.15 13.54
C ARG A 37 -4.40 9.69 12.52
N ASP A 38 -4.48 11.00 12.41
CA ASP A 38 -5.16 11.71 11.34
C ASP A 38 -4.15 12.13 10.26
N LEU A 39 -3.97 11.26 9.25
CA LEU A 39 -2.99 11.49 8.19
C LEU A 39 -3.27 12.79 7.42
N GLU A 40 -4.52 13.14 7.18
CA GLU A 40 -4.88 14.38 6.49
C GLU A 40 -4.55 15.61 7.34
N GLY A 41 -4.89 15.59 8.63
CA GLY A 41 -4.52 16.62 9.59
C GLY A 41 -3.00 16.75 9.78
N GLU A 42 -2.25 15.67 9.63
CA GLU A 42 -0.79 15.63 9.63
C GLU A 42 -0.15 16.08 8.31
N GLY A 43 -0.95 16.46 7.31
CA GLY A 43 -0.48 16.90 6.00
C GLY A 43 -0.03 15.75 5.08
N VAL A 44 -0.48 14.52 5.35
CA VAL A 44 -0.19 13.34 4.54
C VAL A 44 -1.33 13.11 3.55
N CYS A 45 -1.03 13.10 2.26
CA CYS A 45 -1.98 12.76 1.20
C CYS A 45 -1.68 11.37 0.64
N VAL A 46 -2.63 10.44 0.76
CA VAL A 46 -2.51 9.08 0.22
C VAL A 46 -3.02 9.02 -1.21
N LEU A 47 -2.14 8.71 -2.16
CA LEU A 47 -2.44 8.70 -3.59
C LEU A 47 -2.37 7.28 -4.17
N PRO A 48 -3.46 6.75 -4.75
CA PRO A 48 -3.44 5.50 -5.49
C PRO A 48 -2.76 5.72 -6.86
N MET A 49 -1.61 5.11 -7.09
CA MET A 49 -0.86 5.30 -8.33
C MET A 49 -1.39 4.53 -9.54
N GLY A 50 -2.23 3.51 -9.33
CA GLY A 50 -2.74 2.68 -10.42
C GLY A 50 -1.74 1.68 -11.00
N GLY A 51 -0.54 1.58 -10.44
CA GLY A 51 0.51 0.63 -10.82
C GLY A 51 1.91 1.25 -10.82
N ALA A 52 2.94 0.39 -10.78
CA ALA A 52 4.34 0.80 -10.66
C ALA A 52 4.85 1.65 -11.84
N MET A 53 4.28 1.46 -13.03
CA MET A 53 4.67 2.26 -14.21
C MET A 53 4.37 3.75 -14.06
N SER A 54 3.46 4.10 -13.15
CA SER A 54 3.11 5.50 -12.89
C SER A 54 4.06 6.21 -11.95
N VAL A 55 4.95 5.49 -11.23
CA VAL A 55 5.81 6.08 -10.20
C VAL A 55 6.68 7.23 -10.73
N GLY A 56 7.25 7.10 -11.92
CA GLY A 56 8.06 8.17 -12.54
C GLY A 56 7.27 9.44 -12.82
N ARG A 57 5.98 9.31 -13.19
CA ARG A 57 5.10 10.47 -13.36
C ARG A 57 4.84 11.17 -12.01
N PHE A 58 4.51 10.41 -10.98
CA PHE A 58 4.27 10.97 -9.65
C PHE A 58 5.54 11.58 -9.05
N ALA A 59 6.70 10.93 -9.21
CA ALA A 59 7.99 11.47 -8.76
C ALA A 59 8.30 12.83 -9.40
N ARG A 60 8.07 12.97 -10.70
CA ARG A 60 8.28 14.26 -11.40
C ARG A 60 7.30 15.35 -11.01
N LEU A 61 6.02 15.00 -10.83
CA LEU A 61 4.99 16.00 -10.53
C LEU A 61 5.00 16.45 -9.08
N LEU A 62 5.22 15.52 -8.16
CA LEU A 62 5.06 15.76 -6.72
C LEU A 62 6.40 15.89 -6.00
N GLY A 63 7.43 15.26 -6.52
CA GLY A 63 8.77 15.24 -5.95
C GLY A 63 9.50 16.59 -6.03
N PRO A 64 10.84 16.56 -5.92
CA PRO A 64 11.66 17.77 -5.95
C PRO A 64 11.47 18.61 -7.21
N SER A 65 11.96 19.86 -7.17
CA SER A 65 11.94 20.77 -8.33
C SER A 65 12.37 20.05 -9.63
N PRO A 66 11.63 20.23 -10.75
CA PRO A 66 10.53 21.18 -10.98
C PRO A 66 9.15 20.72 -10.49
N GLY A 67 9.04 19.65 -9.67
CA GLY A 67 7.79 19.21 -9.06
C GLY A 67 7.38 20.09 -7.88
N LEU A 68 6.37 19.60 -7.12
CA LEU A 68 5.79 20.34 -6.00
C LEU A 68 6.67 20.34 -4.72
N GLY A 69 7.84 19.72 -4.72
CA GLY A 69 8.74 19.64 -3.57
C GLY A 69 8.23 18.77 -2.43
N LEU A 70 7.27 17.87 -2.68
CA LEU A 70 6.69 17.00 -1.66
C LEU A 70 7.62 15.82 -1.37
N ARG A 71 7.62 15.37 -0.12
CA ARG A 71 8.27 14.14 0.27
C ARG A 71 7.40 12.95 -0.12
N LEU A 72 7.93 12.07 -0.94
CA LEU A 72 7.23 10.86 -1.38
C LEU A 72 7.69 9.65 -0.56
N THR A 73 6.76 8.85 -0.09
CA THR A 73 7.01 7.57 0.53
C THR A 73 5.92 6.56 0.14
N GLY A 74 6.16 5.27 0.31
CA GLY A 74 5.16 4.27 -0.03
C GLY A 74 5.68 2.84 0.02
N LEU A 75 4.84 1.93 -0.49
CA LEU A 75 5.12 0.51 -0.62
C LEU A 75 5.25 0.11 -2.08
N CYS A 76 6.16 -0.80 -2.36
CA CYS A 76 6.25 -1.48 -3.66
C CYS A 76 6.51 -2.97 -3.47
N ASP A 77 6.22 -3.77 -4.50
CA ASP A 77 6.58 -5.18 -4.53
C ASP A 77 8.04 -5.33 -5.00
N GLU A 78 8.73 -6.40 -4.59
CA GLU A 78 10.10 -6.66 -5.03
C GLU A 78 10.23 -6.64 -6.56
N ARG A 79 9.25 -7.20 -7.28
CA ARG A 79 9.23 -7.19 -8.75
C ARG A 79 9.15 -5.80 -9.37
N GLU A 80 8.65 -4.83 -8.63
CA GLU A 80 8.48 -3.45 -9.08
C GLU A 80 9.60 -2.53 -8.61
N ARG A 81 10.44 -2.98 -7.67
CA ARG A 81 11.54 -2.21 -7.09
C ARG A 81 12.38 -1.44 -8.11
N ARG A 82 12.69 -2.09 -9.25
CA ARG A 82 13.45 -1.46 -10.33
C ARG A 82 12.80 -0.18 -10.91
N PHE A 83 11.47 -0.12 -10.95
CA PHE A 83 10.76 1.05 -11.47
C PHE A 83 10.82 2.21 -10.49
N TYR A 84 10.73 1.89 -9.19
CA TYR A 84 10.86 2.87 -8.11
C TYR A 84 12.30 3.40 -8.02
N ALA A 85 13.31 2.53 -8.04
CA ALA A 85 14.71 2.93 -8.05
C ALA A 85 15.00 3.92 -9.19
N ARG A 86 14.65 3.56 -10.43
CA ARG A 86 14.86 4.45 -11.58
C ARG A 86 14.15 5.79 -11.47
N ALA A 87 12.93 5.80 -10.94
CA ALA A 87 12.16 7.03 -10.79
C ALA A 87 12.73 7.94 -9.70
N LEU A 88 13.31 7.36 -8.65
CA LEU A 88 13.87 8.08 -7.52
C LEU A 88 15.30 8.54 -7.79
N ASP A 89 16.11 7.73 -8.47
CA ASP A 89 17.47 8.13 -8.89
C ASP A 89 17.44 9.34 -9.80
N GLY A 90 16.46 9.40 -10.72
CA GLY A 90 16.21 10.58 -11.53
C GLY A 90 15.82 11.83 -10.74
N ALA A 91 15.18 11.67 -9.58
CA ALA A 91 14.82 12.76 -8.67
C ALA A 91 15.98 13.16 -7.74
N ALA A 92 16.88 12.25 -7.42
CA ALA A 92 18.06 12.52 -6.58
C ALA A 92 19.08 13.44 -7.28
N VAL A 93 19.14 13.43 -8.61
CA VAL A 93 20.04 14.29 -9.41
C VAL A 93 19.72 15.78 -9.26
N THR A 94 18.54 16.14 -8.77
CA THR A 94 18.09 17.54 -8.64
C THR A 94 18.33 18.17 -7.26
N GLY A 95 19.17 17.56 -6.39
CA GLY A 95 19.57 18.19 -5.13
C GLY A 95 18.49 18.23 -4.05
N ALA A 96 17.56 17.28 -4.06
CA ALA A 96 16.50 17.21 -3.07
C ALA A 96 17.04 16.98 -1.65
N ALA A 97 16.77 17.91 -0.76
CA ALA A 97 17.22 17.91 0.64
C ALA A 97 16.62 16.80 1.52
N ARG A 98 15.70 15.96 1.00
CA ARG A 98 15.02 14.92 1.78
C ARG A 98 14.93 13.61 0.99
N PRO A 99 15.43 12.48 1.53
CA PRO A 99 15.38 11.20 0.87
C PRO A 99 13.94 10.71 0.73
N GLN A 100 13.59 10.29 -0.47
CA GLN A 100 12.35 9.56 -0.74
C GLN A 100 12.54 8.11 -0.25
N ARG A 101 11.58 7.57 0.45
CA ARG A 101 11.69 6.22 1.00
C ARG A 101 10.52 5.37 0.53
N PHE A 102 10.85 4.25 -0.12
CA PHE A 102 9.90 3.21 -0.46
C PHE A 102 10.30 1.91 0.20
N PHE A 103 9.30 1.26 0.80
CA PHE A 103 9.48 0.01 1.53
C PHE A 103 9.03 -1.14 0.62
N VAL A 104 9.83 -2.19 0.59
CA VAL A 104 9.66 -3.28 -0.36
C VAL A 104 9.00 -4.46 0.31
N CYS A 105 7.84 -4.89 -0.21
CA CYS A 105 7.21 -6.16 0.16
C CYS A 105 7.87 -7.30 -0.62
N ALA A 106 8.18 -8.42 0.04
CA ALA A 106 8.90 -9.54 -0.58
C ALA A 106 8.18 -10.13 -1.80
N ALA A 107 6.85 -10.25 -1.72
CA ALA A 107 6.04 -10.62 -2.88
C ALA A 107 5.05 -9.50 -3.22
N ASP A 108 4.11 -9.24 -2.33
CA ASP A 108 3.18 -8.11 -2.33
C ASP A 108 2.65 -7.89 -0.91
N LEU A 109 1.86 -6.83 -0.71
CA LEU A 109 1.32 -6.51 0.61
C LEU A 109 0.40 -7.61 1.14
N GLU A 110 -0.39 -8.26 0.29
CA GLU A 110 -1.27 -9.36 0.69
C GLU A 110 -0.47 -10.53 1.25
N ASP A 111 0.67 -10.87 0.65
CA ASP A 111 1.56 -11.91 1.16
C ASP A 111 2.16 -11.56 2.52
N GLU A 112 2.60 -10.31 2.69
CA GLU A 112 3.09 -9.81 3.99
C GLU A 112 2.03 -9.95 5.08
N LEU A 113 0.78 -9.57 4.79
CA LEU A 113 -0.33 -9.65 5.74
C LEU A 113 -0.71 -11.10 6.08
N ILE A 114 -0.73 -11.99 5.08
CA ILE A 114 -1.01 -13.42 5.32
C ILE A 114 0.11 -14.03 6.18
N ARG A 115 1.37 -13.68 5.96
CA ARG A 115 2.50 -14.16 6.79
C ARG A 115 2.39 -13.68 8.23
N ALA A 116 2.03 -12.43 8.43
CA ALA A 116 1.90 -11.85 9.76
C ALA A 116 0.74 -12.45 10.56
N LEU A 117 -0.40 -12.67 9.91
CA LEU A 117 -1.61 -13.22 10.55
C LEU A 117 -1.60 -14.74 10.66
N GLY A 118 -0.96 -15.42 9.71
CA GLY A 118 -1.06 -16.86 9.52
C GLY A 118 -2.31 -17.29 8.73
N VAL A 119 -2.19 -18.43 8.05
CA VAL A 119 -3.24 -18.98 7.17
C VAL A 119 -4.57 -19.16 7.91
N ALA A 120 -4.55 -19.78 9.08
CA ALA A 120 -5.77 -20.09 9.86
C ALA A 120 -6.55 -18.80 10.19
N ARG A 121 -5.85 -17.76 10.65
CA ARG A 121 -6.49 -16.49 10.98
C ARG A 121 -7.09 -15.80 9.75
N VAL A 122 -6.42 -15.86 8.62
CA VAL A 122 -6.96 -15.30 7.37
C VAL A 122 -8.20 -16.06 6.90
N GLU A 123 -8.24 -17.38 7.05
CA GLU A 123 -9.45 -18.18 6.74
C GLU A 123 -10.63 -17.85 7.66
N GLU A 124 -10.37 -17.61 8.96
CA GLU A 124 -11.40 -17.13 9.89
C GLU A 124 -11.97 -15.77 9.44
N LEU A 125 -11.11 -14.84 9.03
CA LEU A 125 -11.53 -13.55 8.52
C LEU A 125 -12.33 -13.68 7.23
N VAL A 126 -11.92 -14.57 6.31
CA VAL A 126 -12.68 -14.87 5.09
C VAL A 126 -14.07 -15.44 5.42
N ARG A 127 -14.16 -16.29 6.46
CA ARG A 127 -15.45 -16.81 6.95
C ARG A 127 -16.32 -15.69 7.53
N ALA A 128 -15.75 -14.84 8.37
CA ALA A 128 -16.45 -13.70 8.98
C ALA A 128 -16.99 -12.72 7.92
N GLU A 129 -16.27 -12.54 6.83
CA GLU A 129 -16.67 -11.70 5.69
C GLU A 129 -17.69 -12.38 4.75
N GLY A 130 -18.12 -13.61 5.05
CA GLY A 130 -19.11 -14.37 4.25
C GLY A 130 -18.56 -14.98 2.96
N ASP A 131 -17.25 -14.94 2.73
CA ASP A 131 -16.60 -15.43 1.50
C ASP A 131 -16.12 -16.89 1.58
N LEU A 132 -16.42 -17.64 2.66
CA LEU A 132 -15.93 -19.01 2.85
C LEU A 132 -16.29 -19.94 1.69
N ARG A 133 -17.55 -19.90 1.24
CA ARG A 133 -18.01 -20.74 0.11
C ARG A 133 -17.23 -20.39 -1.18
N ALA A 134 -17.00 -19.10 -1.41
CA ALA A 134 -16.23 -18.67 -2.58
C ALA A 134 -14.76 -19.11 -2.49
N LEU A 135 -14.16 -19.10 -1.29
CA LEU A 135 -12.82 -19.62 -1.05
C LEU A 135 -12.76 -21.12 -1.32
N GLN A 136 -13.69 -21.91 -0.77
CA GLN A 136 -13.74 -23.36 -0.99
C GLN A 136 -13.85 -23.71 -2.48
N THR A 137 -14.77 -23.04 -3.22
CA THR A 137 -14.89 -23.23 -4.67
C THR A 137 -13.59 -22.88 -5.39
N PHE A 138 -12.90 -21.81 -4.98
CA PHE A 138 -11.63 -21.42 -5.56
C PHE A 138 -10.53 -22.46 -5.31
N LEU A 139 -10.43 -22.99 -4.09
CA LEU A 139 -9.42 -23.98 -3.72
C LEU A 139 -9.55 -25.30 -4.51
N HIS A 140 -10.77 -25.70 -4.88
CA HIS A 140 -11.02 -26.89 -5.71
C HIS A 140 -10.63 -26.72 -7.19
N GLN A 141 -10.29 -25.53 -7.64
CA GLN A 141 -9.88 -25.31 -9.03
C GLN A 141 -8.54 -26.02 -9.33
N PRO A 142 -8.40 -26.71 -10.49
CA PRO A 142 -7.13 -27.38 -10.85
C PRO A 142 -5.91 -26.46 -10.79
N ALA A 143 -6.07 -25.17 -11.12
CA ALA A 143 -5.00 -24.18 -11.07
C ALA A 143 -4.49 -23.87 -9.66
N GLN A 144 -5.14 -24.37 -8.61
CA GLN A 144 -4.69 -24.22 -7.20
C GLN A 144 -3.97 -25.46 -6.68
N GLN A 145 -4.02 -26.57 -7.39
CA GLN A 145 -3.31 -27.80 -7.01
C GLN A 145 -1.80 -27.56 -7.00
N GLY A 146 -1.11 -28.11 -6.00
CA GLY A 146 0.34 -27.95 -5.82
C GLY A 146 0.79 -26.59 -5.27
N ARG A 147 -0.14 -25.67 -5.00
CA ARG A 147 0.18 -24.41 -4.31
C ARG A 147 0.09 -24.55 -2.80
N THR A 148 0.93 -23.82 -2.08
CA THR A 148 0.81 -23.73 -0.62
C THR A 148 -0.47 -22.98 -0.23
N PRO A 149 -1.04 -23.22 0.96
CA PRO A 149 -2.22 -22.49 1.44
C PRO A 149 -2.05 -20.97 1.42
N GLN A 150 -0.86 -20.47 1.75
CA GLN A 150 -0.54 -19.04 1.67
C GLN A 150 -0.65 -18.52 0.23
N GLN A 151 -0.09 -19.25 -0.74
CA GLN A 151 -0.18 -18.89 -2.16
C GLN A 151 -1.62 -18.92 -2.68
N GLN A 152 -2.41 -19.88 -2.23
CA GLN A 152 -3.82 -20.00 -2.58
C GLN A 152 -4.62 -18.81 -2.05
N LEU A 153 -4.48 -18.47 -0.77
CA LEU A 153 -5.12 -17.31 -0.15
C LEU A 153 -4.72 -16.00 -0.85
N ARG A 154 -3.42 -15.78 -1.07
CA ARG A 154 -2.94 -14.61 -1.79
C ARG A 154 -3.60 -14.45 -3.16
N ARG A 155 -3.70 -15.54 -3.93
CA ARG A 155 -4.39 -15.53 -5.23
C ARG A 155 -5.88 -15.28 -5.07
N PHE A 156 -6.55 -15.92 -4.11
CA PHE A 156 -7.95 -15.69 -3.83
C PHE A 156 -8.25 -14.22 -3.53
N LEU A 157 -7.48 -13.60 -2.67
CA LEU A 157 -7.62 -12.17 -2.33
C LEU A 157 -7.45 -11.26 -3.55
N GLY A 158 -6.58 -11.64 -4.50
CA GLY A 158 -6.32 -10.90 -5.73
C GLY A 158 -7.31 -11.12 -6.87
N THR A 159 -8.24 -12.10 -6.79
CA THR A 159 -9.11 -12.49 -7.93
C THR A 159 -10.11 -11.43 -8.35
N LYS A 160 -10.53 -10.55 -7.45
CA LYS A 160 -11.52 -9.49 -7.74
C LYS A 160 -11.02 -8.15 -7.17
N LYS A 161 -11.12 -7.09 -7.96
CA LYS A 161 -10.69 -5.74 -7.54
C LYS A 161 -11.32 -5.29 -6.22
N GLY A 162 -12.62 -5.47 -6.06
CA GLY A 162 -13.33 -5.12 -4.82
C GLY A 162 -12.90 -5.96 -3.62
N ARG A 163 -12.61 -7.26 -3.83
CA ARG A 163 -12.11 -8.16 -2.79
C ARG A 163 -10.76 -7.69 -2.26
N LYS A 164 -9.82 -7.36 -3.15
CA LYS A 164 -8.51 -6.83 -2.77
C LYS A 164 -8.60 -5.60 -1.87
N ILE A 165 -9.47 -4.66 -2.18
CA ILE A 165 -9.67 -3.44 -1.38
C ILE A 165 -10.27 -3.78 -0.01
N ARG A 166 -11.33 -4.61 0.02
CA ARG A 166 -11.99 -5.02 1.25
C ARG A 166 -11.04 -5.74 2.20
N TYR A 167 -10.35 -6.77 1.70
CA TYR A 167 -9.43 -7.54 2.53
C TYR A 167 -8.17 -6.78 2.91
N GLY A 168 -7.74 -5.79 2.14
CA GLY A 168 -6.69 -4.88 2.58
C GLY A 168 -7.02 -4.20 3.92
N ARG A 169 -8.28 -3.78 4.12
CA ARG A 169 -8.76 -3.23 5.40
C ARG A 169 -8.91 -4.31 6.48
N VAL A 170 -9.56 -5.41 6.14
CA VAL A 170 -9.86 -6.51 7.08
C VAL A 170 -8.58 -7.09 7.66
N LEU A 171 -7.61 -7.44 6.81
CA LEU A 171 -6.35 -8.06 7.25
C LEU A 171 -5.51 -7.07 8.07
N VAL A 172 -5.38 -5.84 7.63
CA VAL A 172 -4.67 -4.81 8.40
C VAL A 172 -5.37 -4.55 9.73
N GLY A 173 -6.71 -4.49 9.73
CA GLY A 173 -7.51 -4.35 10.93
C GLY A 173 -7.34 -5.49 11.95
N ALA A 174 -6.94 -6.66 11.51
CA ALA A 174 -6.72 -7.85 12.35
C ALA A 174 -5.27 -8.02 12.85
N LEU A 175 -4.33 -7.19 12.38
CA LEU A 175 -2.93 -7.25 12.84
C LEU A 175 -2.81 -6.84 14.30
N GLU A 176 -2.05 -7.59 15.07
CA GLU A 176 -1.59 -7.14 16.38
C GLU A 176 -0.48 -6.08 16.22
N PRO A 177 -0.36 -5.11 17.15
CA PRO A 177 0.60 -4.02 17.04
C PRO A 177 2.07 -4.48 16.91
N ASP A 178 2.43 -5.60 17.54
CA ASP A 178 3.75 -6.21 17.54
C ASP A 178 4.00 -7.13 16.33
N ARG A 179 2.97 -7.38 15.52
CA ARG A 179 3.03 -8.27 14.34
C ARG A 179 2.84 -7.54 13.01
N VAL A 180 3.03 -6.24 13.02
CA VAL A 180 2.95 -5.45 11.78
C VAL A 180 4.13 -5.80 10.86
N PRO A 181 3.89 -6.15 9.58
CA PRO A 181 4.97 -6.42 8.63
C PRO A 181 5.97 -5.27 8.53
N ALA A 182 7.27 -5.60 8.50
CA ALA A 182 8.34 -4.60 8.49
C ALA A 182 8.21 -3.52 7.39
N PRO A 183 7.79 -3.83 6.12
CA PRO A 183 7.58 -2.78 5.13
C PRO A 183 6.48 -1.79 5.53
N LEU A 184 5.41 -2.28 6.14
CA LEU A 184 4.29 -1.46 6.58
C LEU A 184 4.67 -0.63 7.82
N ASP A 185 5.36 -1.23 8.77
CA ASP A 185 5.85 -0.53 9.97
C ASP A 185 6.86 0.56 9.62
N GLY A 186 7.82 0.26 8.73
CA GLY A 186 8.76 1.24 8.20
C GLY A 186 8.08 2.40 7.49
N LEU A 187 7.00 2.15 6.74
CA LEU A 187 6.19 3.21 6.14
C LEU A 187 5.61 4.14 7.21
N PHE A 188 4.99 3.58 8.26
CA PHE A 188 4.40 4.37 9.33
C PHE A 188 5.42 5.13 10.17
N ALA A 189 6.63 4.61 10.32
CA ALA A 189 7.72 5.30 11.03
C ALA A 189 8.20 6.57 10.32
N VAL A 190 7.93 6.73 9.02
CA VAL A 190 8.36 7.92 8.24
C VAL A 190 7.20 8.84 7.84
N LEU A 191 5.96 8.41 8.01
CA LEU A 191 4.77 9.26 7.88
C LEU A 191 4.63 10.14 9.12
#